data_c668077739b225659822423fea5e8b31
#
_entry.id   c668077739b225659822423fea5e8b31
#
_cell.length_a   1.000
_cell.length_b   1.000
_cell.length_c   1.000
_cell.angle_alpha   90.00
_cell.angle_beta   90.00
_cell.angle_gamma   90.00
#
_symmetry.space_group_name_H-M   'P 1'
#
loop_
_entity.id
_entity.type
_entity.pdbx_description
1 polymer ?
#
loop_
_entity_poly.entity_id
_entity_poly.type
_entity_poly.pdbx_seq_one_letter_code
_entity_poly.pdbx_strand_id
1 'polypeptide(L)'
;MSHSKGLNKRLFSWSIEEIRHGQLWPVSIALTLIIACVFALSALAERMEQVIVKQGKDALTADSVFISANPLPEPLLELVADKNLDKSELTRFSTMAFSDNGMQLVTVKAVESNYPLRGEMLLESADAQQTNVKPGELWLDERIFSQLEVNIGDNVTIGDADLTITGRITQEPGLSFNPFQQMPAVLIHSSDIDATGAIQPGSRVSFRLFLNGEDSDLQAIQDSVELTPSDRWRNQDSASRTNEMFDKTTQYLSLTVAIVVIMAATTLVLTCQHYVASRQKTIAMLKSLGASKQWVIHWLSIQVLMLMIIGVVFGIAIGIGLEFLLRIPLGDLLPNPLPSYGYQPILLSVLTSVLIGVPALGIPLLGLVNTSAISVIQSSHQGQNSNKRYLLLLVPVVPMLLMYGNNLLVWIVLGGIVALFAVLALVSILVLRLIGKLRVSTAMRLAISRINRTPVATGIQFGALSLSLMLLSIIWLVRSDLLSDWQQTLPENAPNAFALNIADYEKEAYLEAIDANNVERTQAFPII
;
A
#
# COMPACT_ATOMS: atom_id res chain seq x y z
N MET A 1 -19.01 -25.10 42.77
CA MET A 1 -18.73 -24.96 41.32
C MET A 1 -19.97 -25.08 40.41
N SER A 2 -21.05 -25.73 40.77
CA SER A 2 -22.26 -25.88 39.92
C SER A 2 -23.12 -24.61 39.85
N HIS A 3 -23.18 -23.79 40.88
CA HIS A 3 -23.96 -22.53 40.89
C HIS A 3 -23.43 -21.45 39.93
N SER A 4 -22.12 -21.41 39.66
CA SER A 4 -21.54 -20.41 38.72
C SER A 4 -21.86 -20.71 37.26
N LYS A 5 -21.92 -21.99 36.85
CA LYS A 5 -22.27 -22.38 35.46
C LYS A 5 -23.72 -22.02 35.11
N GLY A 6 -24.68 -22.16 36.03
CA GLY A 6 -26.07 -21.78 35.84
C GLY A 6 -26.26 -20.25 35.75
N LEU A 7 -25.50 -19.49 36.50
CA LEU A 7 -25.51 -18.02 36.48
C LEU A 7 -24.99 -17.47 35.15
N ASN A 8 -23.86 -17.97 34.69
CA ASN A 8 -23.26 -17.52 33.42
C ASN A 8 -24.17 -17.80 32.21
N LYS A 9 -24.86 -18.95 32.19
CA LYS A 9 -25.83 -19.29 31.13
C LYS A 9 -27.02 -18.33 31.12
N ARG A 10 -27.54 -17.93 32.27
CA ARG A 10 -28.62 -16.95 32.39
C ARG A 10 -28.17 -15.55 31.98
N LEU A 11 -26.99 -15.11 32.39
CA LEU A 11 -26.44 -13.82 32.02
C LEU A 11 -26.18 -13.74 30.49
N PHE A 12 -25.72 -14.83 29.91
CA PHE A 12 -25.52 -14.94 28.46
C PHE A 12 -26.86 -14.86 27.71
N SER A 13 -27.90 -15.60 28.14
CA SER A 13 -29.24 -15.54 27.57
C SER A 13 -29.82 -14.13 27.64
N TRP A 14 -29.70 -13.45 28.76
CA TRP A 14 -30.15 -12.06 28.92
C TRP A 14 -29.39 -11.09 28.03
N SER A 15 -28.09 -11.29 27.86
CA SER A 15 -27.29 -10.45 26.96
C SER A 15 -27.69 -10.63 25.48
N ILE A 16 -28.04 -11.85 25.05
CA ILE A 16 -28.59 -12.12 23.71
C ILE A 16 -29.94 -11.42 23.51
N GLU A 17 -30.82 -11.56 24.50
CA GLU A 17 -32.16 -10.98 24.43
C GLU A 17 -32.10 -9.43 24.36
N GLU A 18 -31.11 -8.85 25.00
CA GLU A 18 -30.85 -7.42 25.00
C GLU A 18 -30.28 -6.91 23.67
N ILE A 19 -29.45 -7.70 23.00
CA ILE A 19 -29.01 -7.46 21.61
C ILE A 19 -30.23 -7.50 20.70
N ARG A 20 -31.13 -8.48 20.87
CA ARG A 20 -32.34 -8.64 20.06
C ARG A 20 -33.34 -7.48 20.25
N HIS A 21 -33.41 -6.87 21.42
CA HIS A 21 -34.25 -5.69 21.68
C HIS A 21 -33.68 -4.37 21.14
N GLY A 22 -32.55 -4.39 20.43
CA GLY A 22 -32.06 -3.27 19.62
C GLY A 22 -31.27 -2.20 20.36
N GLN A 23 -31.12 -2.26 21.69
CA GLN A 23 -30.41 -1.21 22.44
C GLN A 23 -28.88 -1.23 22.25
N LEU A 24 -28.32 -2.38 21.90
CA LEU A 24 -26.87 -2.58 21.63
C LEU A 24 -26.52 -2.41 20.14
N TRP A 25 -27.50 -2.33 19.27
CA TRP A 25 -27.27 -2.26 17.80
C TRP A 25 -26.36 -1.11 17.37
N PRO A 26 -26.52 0.14 17.85
CA PRO A 26 -25.66 1.23 17.39
C PRO A 26 -24.19 1.00 17.71
N VAL A 27 -23.90 0.43 18.90
CA VAL A 27 -22.54 0.09 19.32
C VAL A 27 -21.98 -1.07 18.52
N SER A 28 -22.82 -2.12 18.30
CA SER A 28 -22.43 -3.28 17.51
C SER A 28 -22.14 -2.91 16.05
N ILE A 29 -23.00 -2.10 15.43
CA ILE A 29 -22.80 -1.62 14.05
C ILE A 29 -21.54 -0.76 13.97
N ALA A 30 -21.35 0.19 14.89
CA ALA A 30 -20.17 1.03 14.90
C ALA A 30 -18.89 0.19 15.01
N LEU A 31 -18.85 -0.78 15.94
CA LEU A 31 -17.71 -1.66 16.12
C LEU A 31 -17.44 -2.52 14.88
N THR A 32 -18.50 -3.09 14.30
CA THR A 32 -18.42 -3.90 13.08
C THR A 32 -17.87 -3.11 11.91
N LEU A 33 -18.35 -1.86 11.70
CA LEU A 33 -17.87 -1.00 10.62
C LEU A 33 -16.43 -0.58 10.81
N ILE A 34 -16.00 -0.30 12.06
CA ILE A 34 -14.61 0.00 12.37
C ILE A 34 -13.70 -1.15 11.96
N ILE A 35 -14.05 -2.36 12.40
CA ILE A 35 -13.27 -3.57 12.11
C ILE A 35 -13.25 -3.83 10.61
N ALA A 36 -14.39 -3.69 9.93
CA ALA A 36 -14.49 -3.87 8.49
C ALA A 36 -13.60 -2.87 7.71
N CYS A 37 -13.63 -1.59 8.08
CA CYS A 37 -12.80 -0.58 7.44
C CYS A 37 -11.29 -0.81 7.70
N VAL A 38 -10.91 -1.09 8.94
CA VAL A 38 -9.50 -1.35 9.28
C VAL A 38 -9.00 -2.59 8.55
N PHE A 39 -9.80 -3.67 8.53
CA PHE A 39 -9.46 -4.90 7.81
C PHE A 39 -9.31 -4.64 6.31
N ALA A 40 -10.31 -4.02 5.68
CA ALA A 40 -10.31 -3.80 4.24
C ALA A 40 -9.12 -2.95 3.77
N LEU A 41 -8.82 -1.86 4.48
CA LEU A 41 -7.70 -0.98 4.15
C LEU A 41 -6.35 -1.64 4.43
N SER A 42 -6.21 -2.37 5.55
CA SER A 42 -4.98 -3.10 5.85
C SER A 42 -4.74 -4.25 4.86
N ALA A 43 -5.80 -4.97 4.45
CA ALA A 43 -5.69 -6.04 3.46
C ALA A 43 -5.32 -5.48 2.08
N LEU A 44 -5.88 -4.35 1.70
CA LEU A 44 -5.53 -3.68 0.45
C LEU A 44 -4.09 -3.16 0.48
N ALA A 45 -3.67 -2.53 1.59
CA ALA A 45 -2.31 -2.05 1.76
C ALA A 45 -1.27 -3.19 1.67
N GLU A 46 -1.51 -4.30 2.36
CA GLU A 46 -0.64 -5.49 2.31
C GLU A 46 -0.53 -6.06 0.90
N ARG A 47 -1.65 -6.16 0.16
CA ARG A 47 -1.62 -6.61 -1.23
C ARG A 47 -0.85 -5.67 -2.13
N MET A 48 -1.06 -4.36 -1.98
CA MET A 48 -0.32 -3.36 -2.77
C MET A 48 1.18 -3.45 -2.49
N GLU A 49 1.58 -3.58 -1.24
CA GLU A 49 2.97 -3.77 -0.86
C GLU A 49 3.58 -5.02 -1.52
N GLN A 50 2.89 -6.15 -1.47
CA GLN A 50 3.35 -7.40 -2.09
C GLN A 50 3.42 -7.29 -3.63
N VAL A 51 2.47 -6.60 -4.27
CA VAL A 51 2.51 -6.35 -5.72
C VAL A 51 3.72 -5.49 -6.07
N ILE A 52 3.97 -4.44 -5.31
CA ILE A 52 5.09 -3.52 -5.49
C ILE A 52 6.42 -4.26 -5.33
N VAL A 53 6.56 -5.03 -4.24
CA VAL A 53 7.75 -5.86 -3.99
C VAL A 53 7.98 -6.86 -5.13
N LYS A 54 6.92 -7.55 -5.56
CA LYS A 54 7.00 -8.51 -6.67
C LYS A 54 7.40 -7.81 -7.97
N GLN A 55 6.73 -6.71 -8.34
CA GLN A 55 7.07 -5.97 -9.55
C GLN A 55 8.49 -5.40 -9.51
N GLY A 56 8.95 -4.96 -8.33
CA GLY A 56 10.32 -4.50 -8.15
C GLY A 56 11.35 -5.62 -8.37
N LYS A 57 11.11 -6.80 -7.82
CA LYS A 57 11.96 -7.99 -8.01
C LYS A 57 11.89 -8.50 -9.47
N ASP A 58 10.72 -8.53 -10.08
CA ASP A 58 10.55 -8.90 -11.48
C ASP A 58 11.24 -7.89 -12.41
N ALA A 59 11.22 -6.61 -12.05
CA ALA A 59 11.92 -5.55 -12.77
C ALA A 59 13.45 -5.64 -12.69
N LEU A 60 13.98 -6.22 -11.65
CA LEU A 60 15.40 -6.54 -11.51
C LEU A 60 15.80 -7.85 -12.18
N THR A 61 14.82 -8.68 -12.56
CA THR A 61 14.99 -10.05 -13.05
C THR A 61 15.58 -11.03 -12.01
N ALA A 62 15.75 -10.58 -10.77
CA ALA A 62 16.24 -11.33 -9.61
C ALA A 62 15.90 -10.65 -8.29
N ASP A 63 16.19 -11.27 -7.15
CA ASP A 63 16.07 -10.65 -5.82
C ASP A 63 17.18 -9.63 -5.57
N SER A 64 18.40 -9.91 -6.05
CA SER A 64 19.57 -9.04 -5.98
C SER A 64 20.46 -9.20 -7.21
N VAL A 65 21.11 -8.11 -7.63
CA VAL A 65 22.02 -8.09 -8.78
C VAL A 65 23.33 -7.43 -8.39
N PHE A 66 24.42 -8.17 -8.54
CA PHE A 66 25.77 -7.61 -8.48
C PHE A 66 26.18 -7.13 -9.89
N ILE A 67 26.73 -5.95 -10.00
CA ILE A 67 27.13 -5.33 -11.27
C ILE A 67 28.58 -4.90 -11.13
N SER A 68 29.43 -5.34 -12.05
CA SER A 68 30.84 -4.96 -12.14
C SER A 68 31.25 -4.60 -13.58
N ALA A 69 32.24 -3.74 -13.72
CA ALA A 69 32.94 -3.52 -14.99
C ALA A 69 34.10 -4.53 -15.19
N ASN A 70 34.48 -5.27 -14.16
CA ASN A 70 35.48 -6.33 -14.18
C ASN A 70 34.82 -7.70 -14.11
N PRO A 71 35.53 -8.76 -14.49
CA PRO A 71 35.06 -10.14 -14.29
C PRO A 71 34.62 -10.37 -12.84
N LEU A 72 33.63 -11.24 -12.65
CA LEU A 72 33.07 -11.52 -11.34
C LEU A 72 34.14 -12.06 -10.39
N PRO A 73 34.23 -11.55 -9.14
CA PRO A 73 35.23 -12.01 -8.17
C PRO A 73 35.02 -13.49 -7.80
N GLU A 74 36.07 -14.33 -7.86
CA GLU A 74 36.00 -15.74 -7.44
C GLU A 74 35.45 -15.91 -6.01
N PRO A 75 35.85 -15.10 -5.00
CA PRO A 75 35.30 -15.20 -3.65
C PRO A 75 33.77 -15.01 -3.59
N LEU A 76 33.21 -14.15 -4.46
CA LEU A 76 31.76 -13.99 -4.57
C LEU A 76 31.08 -15.26 -5.10
N LEU A 77 31.65 -15.84 -6.15
CA LEU A 77 31.09 -17.07 -6.77
C LEU A 77 31.16 -18.26 -5.81
N GLU A 78 32.24 -18.38 -5.02
CA GLU A 78 32.39 -19.40 -3.97
C GLU A 78 31.34 -19.23 -2.87
N LEU A 79 31.12 -18.02 -2.36
CA LEU A 79 30.11 -17.73 -1.35
C LEU A 79 28.69 -18.04 -1.82
N VAL A 80 28.39 -17.74 -3.09
CA VAL A 80 27.08 -18.04 -3.70
C VAL A 80 26.89 -19.55 -3.84
N ALA A 81 27.94 -20.27 -4.22
CA ALA A 81 27.90 -21.74 -4.34
C ALA A 81 27.74 -22.43 -2.96
N ASP A 82 28.42 -21.93 -1.92
CA ASP A 82 28.35 -22.46 -0.56
C ASP A 82 26.91 -22.33 0.02
N LYS A 83 26.22 -21.24 -0.28
CA LYS A 83 24.84 -21.01 0.15
C LYS A 83 23.78 -21.67 -0.76
N ASN A 84 24.19 -22.30 -1.85
CA ASN A 84 23.31 -22.97 -2.83
C ASN A 84 22.16 -22.07 -3.31
N LEU A 85 22.48 -20.81 -3.64
CA LEU A 85 21.52 -19.84 -4.16
C LEU A 85 21.32 -20.04 -5.66
N ASP A 86 20.10 -19.79 -6.15
CA ASP A 86 19.86 -19.72 -7.58
C ASP A 86 20.60 -18.51 -8.16
N LYS A 87 21.47 -18.76 -9.14
CA LYS A 87 22.27 -17.72 -9.80
C LYS A 87 22.13 -17.77 -11.31
N SER A 88 22.30 -16.63 -11.95
CA SER A 88 22.47 -16.51 -13.39
C SER A 88 23.45 -15.40 -13.72
N GLU A 89 24.34 -15.65 -14.67
CA GLU A 89 25.33 -14.68 -15.10
C GLU A 89 24.90 -14.03 -16.41
N LEU A 90 25.16 -12.73 -16.54
CA LEU A 90 24.94 -11.97 -17.76
C LEU A 90 26.14 -11.08 -18.04
N THR A 91 26.68 -11.21 -19.25
CA THR A 91 27.70 -10.31 -19.76
C THR A 91 27.07 -9.36 -20.78
N ARG A 92 27.22 -8.05 -20.55
CA ARG A 92 26.70 -7.00 -21.40
C ARG A 92 27.83 -6.24 -22.06
N PHE A 93 27.80 -6.12 -23.41
CA PHE A 93 28.72 -5.32 -24.19
C PHE A 93 28.00 -4.73 -25.41
N SER A 94 28.66 -3.84 -26.16
CA SER A 94 28.12 -3.28 -27.37
C SER A 94 28.98 -3.67 -28.57
N THR A 95 28.35 -4.07 -29.66
CA THR A 95 29.00 -4.41 -30.93
C THR A 95 28.08 -4.13 -32.11
N MET A 96 28.58 -4.33 -33.32
CA MET A 96 27.78 -4.21 -34.53
C MET A 96 27.10 -5.55 -34.84
N ALA A 97 25.85 -5.46 -35.22
CA ALA A 97 25.08 -6.55 -35.83
C ALA A 97 25.00 -6.30 -37.34
N PHE A 98 25.28 -7.33 -38.12
CA PHE A 98 25.28 -7.27 -39.58
C PHE A 98 24.27 -8.25 -40.18
N SER A 99 23.53 -7.79 -41.18
CA SER A 99 22.73 -8.63 -42.05
C SER A 99 23.12 -8.39 -43.51
N ASP A 100 22.55 -9.13 -44.43
CA ASP A 100 22.74 -8.89 -45.89
C ASP A 100 22.27 -7.50 -46.31
N ASN A 101 21.32 -6.91 -45.57
CA ASN A 101 20.64 -5.67 -45.96
C ASN A 101 21.06 -4.45 -45.12
N GLY A 102 21.78 -4.66 -43.99
CA GLY A 102 22.13 -3.53 -43.14
C GLY A 102 23.08 -3.86 -41.98
N MET A 103 23.43 -2.84 -41.25
CA MET A 103 24.23 -2.93 -40.03
C MET A 103 23.66 -2.00 -38.96
N GLN A 104 23.70 -2.47 -37.70
CA GLN A 104 23.18 -1.72 -36.58
C GLN A 104 24.06 -1.90 -35.33
N LEU A 105 24.32 -0.80 -34.61
CA LEU A 105 24.95 -0.89 -33.30
C LEU A 105 23.94 -1.41 -32.29
N VAL A 106 24.29 -2.50 -31.60
CA VAL A 106 23.43 -3.20 -30.66
C VAL A 106 24.09 -3.38 -29.30
N THR A 107 23.25 -3.51 -28.29
CA THR A 107 23.69 -3.97 -26.97
C THR A 107 23.47 -5.46 -26.87
N VAL A 108 24.55 -6.23 -26.82
CA VAL A 108 24.51 -7.67 -26.61
C VAL A 108 24.38 -7.99 -25.15
N LYS A 109 23.45 -8.88 -24.80
CA LYS A 109 23.26 -9.48 -23.49
C LYS A 109 23.50 -10.99 -23.66
N ALA A 110 24.66 -11.44 -23.26
CA ALA A 110 24.98 -12.86 -23.25
C ALA A 110 24.54 -13.44 -21.91
N VAL A 111 23.59 -14.37 -21.93
CA VAL A 111 22.90 -14.91 -20.77
C VAL A 111 23.08 -16.41 -20.64
N GLU A 112 22.96 -16.92 -19.42
CA GLU A 112 22.85 -18.35 -19.15
C GLU A 112 21.45 -18.89 -19.44
N SER A 113 21.33 -20.23 -19.54
CA SER A 113 20.07 -20.90 -19.88
C SER A 113 18.96 -20.72 -18.84
N ASN A 114 19.27 -20.30 -17.63
CA ASN A 114 18.32 -20.06 -16.54
C ASN A 114 17.91 -18.58 -16.38
N TYR A 115 18.34 -17.70 -17.29
CA TYR A 115 17.93 -16.29 -17.29
C TYR A 115 16.57 -16.12 -18.01
N PRO A 116 15.65 -15.29 -17.50
CA PRO A 116 15.70 -14.53 -16.24
C PRO A 116 15.33 -15.38 -15.03
N LEU A 117 15.90 -15.08 -13.84
CA LEU A 117 15.56 -15.79 -12.61
C LEU A 117 14.18 -15.40 -12.07
N ARG A 118 13.71 -14.20 -12.39
CA ARG A 118 12.36 -13.67 -12.07
C ARG A 118 11.79 -12.90 -13.24
N GLY A 119 10.45 -12.85 -13.27
CA GLY A 119 9.72 -12.23 -14.37
C GLY A 119 9.59 -13.17 -15.57
N GLU A 120 8.79 -12.78 -16.53
CA GLU A 120 8.57 -13.54 -17.77
C GLU A 120 9.04 -12.71 -18.96
N MET A 121 9.71 -13.36 -19.89
CA MET A 121 10.08 -12.78 -21.17
C MET A 121 8.99 -13.12 -22.19
N LEU A 122 8.38 -12.09 -22.80
CA LEU A 122 7.40 -12.30 -23.86
C LEU A 122 8.14 -12.38 -25.20
N LEU A 123 8.05 -13.54 -25.82
CA LEU A 123 8.70 -13.88 -27.07
C LEU A 123 7.68 -14.24 -28.13
N GLU A 124 7.89 -13.76 -29.35
CA GLU A 124 7.36 -14.36 -30.54
C GLU A 124 8.46 -15.24 -31.14
N SER A 125 8.33 -16.55 -31.05
CA SER A 125 9.37 -17.50 -31.47
C SER A 125 8.81 -18.56 -32.41
N ALA A 126 9.68 -19.16 -33.21
CA ALA A 126 9.32 -20.28 -34.07
C ALA A 126 8.87 -21.51 -33.26
N ASP A 127 9.35 -21.66 -32.03
CA ASP A 127 8.96 -22.71 -31.08
C ASP A 127 8.24 -22.05 -29.87
N ALA A 128 6.93 -22.23 -29.79
CA ALA A 128 6.07 -21.65 -28.75
C ALA A 128 6.43 -22.09 -27.31
N GLN A 129 7.31 -23.08 -27.14
CA GLN A 129 7.76 -23.59 -25.84
C GLN A 129 9.17 -23.13 -25.47
N GLN A 130 9.82 -22.32 -26.29
CA GLN A 130 11.18 -21.87 -26.04
C GLN A 130 11.20 -20.78 -24.95
N THR A 131 11.81 -21.09 -23.81
CA THR A 131 11.92 -20.19 -22.65
C THR A 131 13.31 -19.58 -22.47
N ASN A 132 14.32 -20.08 -23.19
CA ASN A 132 15.72 -19.66 -23.10
C ASN A 132 16.41 -19.71 -24.46
N VAL A 133 17.42 -18.85 -24.65
CA VAL A 133 18.26 -18.84 -25.85
C VAL A 133 19.27 -20.00 -25.75
N LYS A 134 19.47 -20.73 -26.86
CA LYS A 134 20.44 -21.82 -26.95
C LYS A 134 21.73 -21.37 -27.63
N PRO A 135 22.84 -22.09 -27.45
CA PRO A 135 24.07 -21.83 -28.18
C PRO A 135 23.84 -21.78 -29.70
N GLY A 136 24.39 -20.78 -30.39
CA GLY A 136 24.22 -20.56 -31.82
C GLY A 136 22.92 -19.89 -32.23
N GLU A 137 22.05 -19.57 -31.28
CA GLU A 137 20.78 -18.85 -31.50
C GLU A 137 20.87 -17.43 -30.95
N LEU A 138 20.01 -16.56 -31.52
CA LEU A 138 19.87 -15.20 -31.01
C LEU A 138 18.42 -14.77 -31.00
N TRP A 139 18.08 -13.91 -30.02
CA TRP A 139 16.81 -13.23 -29.94
C TRP A 139 16.99 -11.73 -30.11
N LEU A 140 16.18 -11.11 -30.91
CA LEU A 140 16.27 -9.70 -31.25
C LEU A 140 15.11 -8.90 -30.68
N ASP A 141 15.41 -7.66 -30.23
CA ASP A 141 14.39 -6.65 -29.99
C ASP A 141 13.60 -6.37 -31.28
N GLU A 142 12.28 -6.17 -31.17
CA GLU A 142 11.38 -5.94 -32.31
C GLU A 142 11.88 -4.85 -33.28
N ARG A 143 12.53 -3.81 -32.76
CA ARG A 143 13.07 -2.70 -33.55
C ARG A 143 14.18 -3.12 -34.50
N ILE A 144 14.95 -4.15 -34.17
CA ILE A 144 16.07 -4.61 -34.99
C ILE A 144 15.57 -5.30 -36.26
N PHE A 145 14.44 -5.99 -36.21
CA PHE A 145 13.86 -6.65 -37.38
C PHE A 145 13.60 -5.69 -38.52
N SER A 146 13.08 -4.51 -38.22
CA SER A 146 12.85 -3.49 -39.24
C SER A 146 14.13 -2.76 -39.69
N GLN A 147 15.13 -2.63 -38.79
CA GLN A 147 16.38 -1.93 -39.08
C GLN A 147 17.37 -2.77 -39.91
N LEU A 148 17.40 -4.08 -39.68
CA LEU A 148 18.24 -5.03 -40.42
C LEU A 148 17.49 -5.75 -41.56
N GLU A 149 16.18 -5.50 -41.69
CA GLU A 149 15.30 -6.16 -42.69
C GLU A 149 15.39 -7.69 -42.63
N VAL A 150 15.32 -8.26 -41.42
CA VAL A 150 15.45 -9.70 -41.18
C VAL A 150 14.16 -10.30 -40.65
N ASN A 151 14.05 -11.63 -40.74
CA ASN A 151 12.93 -12.42 -40.26
C ASN A 151 13.41 -13.52 -39.31
N ILE A 152 12.50 -14.15 -38.55
CA ILE A 152 12.80 -15.34 -37.76
C ILE A 152 13.25 -16.46 -38.69
N GLY A 153 14.41 -17.05 -38.41
CA GLY A 153 15.07 -18.09 -39.22
C GLY A 153 16.24 -17.57 -40.06
N ASP A 154 16.40 -16.24 -40.21
CA ASP A 154 17.56 -15.67 -40.90
C ASP A 154 18.81 -15.69 -40.00
N ASN A 155 19.97 -15.54 -40.61
CA ASN A 155 21.24 -15.42 -39.89
C ASN A 155 21.66 -13.95 -39.77
N VAL A 156 22.21 -13.61 -38.60
CA VAL A 156 22.78 -12.29 -38.31
C VAL A 156 24.16 -12.49 -37.71
N THR A 157 25.13 -11.73 -38.21
CA THR A 157 26.49 -11.74 -37.67
C THR A 157 26.59 -10.74 -36.51
N ILE A 158 26.94 -11.21 -35.33
CA ILE A 158 27.19 -10.39 -34.13
C ILE A 158 28.68 -10.36 -33.84
N GLY A 159 29.34 -9.23 -34.11
CA GLY A 159 30.80 -9.21 -34.13
C GLY A 159 31.32 -10.13 -35.23
N ASP A 160 32.00 -11.23 -34.83
CA ASP A 160 32.55 -12.26 -35.76
C ASP A 160 31.70 -13.54 -35.75
N ALA A 161 30.63 -13.63 -34.95
CA ALA A 161 29.81 -14.84 -34.83
C ALA A 161 28.53 -14.77 -35.69
N ASP A 162 28.30 -15.80 -36.50
CA ASP A 162 27.07 -15.99 -37.25
C ASP A 162 26.06 -16.77 -36.41
N LEU A 163 24.92 -16.12 -36.09
CA LEU A 163 23.89 -16.67 -35.21
C LEU A 163 22.53 -16.64 -35.92
N THR A 164 21.69 -17.66 -35.63
CA THR A 164 20.38 -17.80 -36.23
C THR A 164 19.30 -17.13 -35.37
N ILE A 165 18.44 -16.33 -35.96
CA ILE A 165 17.32 -15.67 -35.27
C ILE A 165 16.25 -16.71 -34.96
N THR A 166 16.01 -17.00 -33.69
CA THR A 166 14.96 -17.93 -33.25
C THR A 166 13.82 -17.24 -32.52
N GLY A 167 13.97 -15.99 -32.08
CA GLY A 167 12.94 -15.28 -31.36
C GLY A 167 12.97 -13.76 -31.51
N ARG A 168 11.77 -13.17 -31.45
CA ARG A 168 11.55 -11.72 -31.38
C ARG A 168 11.12 -11.38 -29.94
N ILE A 169 11.87 -10.52 -29.28
CA ILE A 169 11.57 -10.05 -27.93
C ILE A 169 10.52 -8.96 -28.04
N THR A 170 9.30 -9.24 -27.57
CA THR A 170 8.21 -8.26 -27.49
C THR A 170 8.28 -7.50 -26.19
N GLN A 171 8.60 -8.18 -25.08
CA GLN A 171 8.77 -7.54 -23.77
C GLN A 171 9.81 -8.28 -22.95
N GLU A 172 10.79 -7.52 -22.45
CA GLU A 172 11.80 -8.01 -21.50
C GLU A 172 11.40 -7.61 -20.08
N PRO A 173 11.50 -8.51 -19.07
CA PRO A 173 11.21 -8.13 -17.69
C PRO A 173 12.15 -7.00 -17.25
N GLY A 174 11.60 -6.00 -16.55
CA GLY A 174 12.36 -4.88 -16.00
C GLY A 174 12.69 -3.74 -16.96
N LEU A 175 12.37 -3.82 -18.22
CA LEU A 175 12.45 -2.69 -19.11
C LEU A 175 11.16 -1.86 -19.02
N SER A 176 11.21 -0.78 -18.24
CA SER A 176 10.33 0.35 -18.51
C SER A 176 10.65 0.85 -19.90
N PHE A 177 9.63 1.07 -20.71
CA PHE A 177 9.79 1.73 -22.01
C PHE A 177 10.59 3.02 -21.81
N ASN A 178 11.85 3.01 -22.25
CA ASN A 178 12.69 4.19 -22.25
C ASN A 178 12.91 4.60 -23.71
N PRO A 179 12.19 5.61 -24.22
CA PRO A 179 12.30 6.04 -25.61
C PRO A 179 13.70 6.56 -25.95
N PHE A 180 14.51 6.89 -24.93
CA PHE A 180 15.89 7.35 -25.10
C PHE A 180 16.92 6.21 -25.06
N GLN A 181 16.50 4.95 -24.99
CA GLN A 181 17.42 3.82 -25.11
C GLN A 181 17.86 3.69 -26.56
N GLN A 182 19.01 4.29 -26.86
CA GLN A 182 19.52 4.46 -28.22
C GLN A 182 19.91 3.15 -28.90
N MET A 183 20.33 2.13 -28.12
CA MET A 183 20.81 0.87 -28.64
C MET A 183 19.82 -0.26 -28.31
N PRO A 184 19.22 -0.88 -29.34
CA PRO A 184 18.36 -2.04 -29.15
C PRO A 184 19.15 -3.24 -28.63
N ALA A 185 18.45 -4.13 -27.91
CA ALA A 185 19.08 -5.27 -27.26
C ALA A 185 19.03 -6.54 -28.11
N VAL A 186 20.08 -7.31 -28.02
CA VAL A 186 20.21 -8.65 -28.61
C VAL A 186 20.57 -9.62 -27.48
N LEU A 187 19.84 -10.74 -27.36
CA LEU A 187 20.16 -11.82 -26.44
C LEU A 187 20.85 -12.96 -27.19
N ILE A 188 21.98 -13.39 -26.65
CA ILE A 188 22.73 -14.58 -27.10
C ILE A 188 23.01 -15.48 -25.90
N HIS A 189 23.39 -16.73 -26.14
CA HIS A 189 23.84 -17.61 -25.08
C HIS A 189 25.27 -17.23 -24.62
N SER A 190 25.57 -17.40 -23.34
CA SER A 190 26.89 -17.07 -22.76
C SER A 190 28.07 -17.80 -23.40
N SER A 191 27.86 -19.00 -23.92
CA SER A 191 28.90 -19.78 -24.64
C SER A 191 29.36 -19.15 -25.95
N ASP A 192 28.54 -18.26 -26.52
CA ASP A 192 28.84 -17.67 -27.85
C ASP A 192 29.64 -16.37 -27.74
N ILE A 193 29.94 -15.89 -26.49
CA ILE A 193 30.67 -14.64 -26.25
C ILE A 193 32.02 -14.64 -26.98
N ASP A 194 32.81 -15.70 -26.81
CA ASP A 194 34.14 -15.80 -27.39
C ASP A 194 34.11 -15.81 -28.92
N ALA A 195 33.09 -16.44 -29.50
CA ALA A 195 32.89 -16.47 -30.95
C ALA A 195 32.60 -15.10 -31.57
N THR A 196 32.02 -14.16 -30.76
CA THR A 196 31.75 -12.78 -31.26
C THR A 196 33.02 -11.96 -31.46
N GLY A 197 34.13 -12.29 -30.82
CA GLY A 197 35.39 -11.52 -30.86
C GLY A 197 35.23 -10.06 -30.34
N ALA A 198 34.09 -9.70 -29.77
CA ALA A 198 33.74 -8.34 -29.42
C ALA A 198 34.38 -7.86 -28.11
N ILE A 199 34.76 -8.77 -27.22
CA ILE A 199 35.39 -8.43 -25.93
C ILE A 199 36.91 -8.42 -26.11
N GLN A 200 37.45 -7.21 -26.22
CA GLN A 200 38.89 -6.97 -26.38
C GLN A 200 39.41 -6.09 -25.21
N PRO A 201 40.71 -6.04 -24.93
CA PRO A 201 41.27 -5.13 -23.95
C PRO A 201 40.85 -3.69 -24.21
N GLY A 202 40.17 -3.06 -23.25
CA GLY A 202 39.58 -1.72 -23.40
C GLY A 202 38.14 -1.68 -23.82
N SER A 203 37.50 -2.82 -24.16
CA SER A 203 36.05 -2.89 -24.41
C SER A 203 35.26 -2.52 -23.17
N ARG A 204 34.16 -1.80 -23.36
CA ARG A 204 33.26 -1.44 -22.28
C ARG A 204 32.30 -2.61 -22.02
N VAL A 205 32.67 -3.46 -21.05
CA VAL A 205 31.89 -4.65 -20.66
C VAL A 205 31.28 -4.43 -19.27
N SER A 206 30.12 -4.99 -19.04
CA SER A 206 29.49 -5.03 -17.72
C SER A 206 29.08 -6.46 -17.40
N PHE A 207 29.66 -6.99 -16.34
CA PHE A 207 29.35 -8.31 -15.79
C PHE A 207 28.28 -8.17 -14.73
N ARG A 208 27.26 -9.03 -14.76
CA ARG A 208 26.16 -9.03 -13.82
C ARG A 208 25.92 -10.42 -13.31
N LEU A 209 25.78 -10.54 -12.00
CA LEU A 209 25.38 -11.76 -11.32
C LEU A 209 24.01 -11.54 -10.71
N PHE A 210 23.03 -12.29 -11.17
CA PHE A 210 21.67 -12.31 -10.65
C PHE A 210 21.58 -13.39 -9.59
N LEU A 211 20.94 -13.08 -8.47
CA LEU A 211 20.80 -13.99 -7.33
C LEU A 211 19.36 -14.00 -6.83
N ASN A 212 18.85 -15.21 -6.59
CA ASN A 212 17.59 -15.44 -5.89
C ASN A 212 17.86 -16.19 -4.60
N GLY A 213 17.23 -15.74 -3.51
CA GLY A 213 17.34 -16.36 -2.19
C GLY A 213 16.62 -15.60 -1.11
N GLU A 214 16.79 -16.07 0.13
CA GLU A 214 16.26 -15.38 1.29
C GLU A 214 17.03 -14.07 1.54
N ASP A 215 16.32 -13.01 1.94
CA ASP A 215 16.90 -11.68 2.16
C ASP A 215 18.06 -11.71 3.18
N SER A 216 18.00 -12.63 4.18
CA SER A 216 19.07 -12.86 5.16
C SER A 216 20.38 -13.37 4.54
N ASP A 217 20.27 -14.28 3.56
CA ASP A 217 21.42 -14.85 2.88
C ASP A 217 22.03 -13.89 1.87
N LEU A 218 21.18 -13.15 1.16
CA LEU A 218 21.62 -12.11 0.24
C LEU A 218 22.34 -10.98 0.97
N GLN A 219 21.83 -10.53 2.12
CA GLN A 219 22.53 -9.53 2.94
C GLN A 219 23.87 -10.03 3.46
N ALA A 220 23.93 -11.28 3.95
CA ALA A 220 25.19 -11.84 4.42
C ALA A 220 26.26 -11.91 3.32
N ILE A 221 25.88 -12.19 2.06
CA ILE A 221 26.81 -12.15 0.92
C ILE A 221 27.24 -10.69 0.64
N GLN A 222 26.31 -9.75 0.62
CA GLN A 222 26.59 -8.34 0.37
C GLN A 222 27.58 -7.75 1.37
N ASP A 223 27.41 -8.10 2.66
CA ASP A 223 28.27 -7.63 3.74
C ASP A 223 29.66 -8.31 3.74
N SER A 224 29.80 -9.48 3.10
CA SER A 224 31.04 -10.26 3.07
C SER A 224 31.96 -9.90 1.89
N VAL A 225 31.45 -9.21 0.86
CA VAL A 225 32.19 -8.89 -0.35
C VAL A 225 32.72 -7.46 -0.30
N GLU A 226 34.03 -7.29 -0.40
CA GLU A 226 34.65 -5.98 -0.56
C GLU A 226 34.37 -5.43 -1.97
N LEU A 227 33.69 -4.29 -2.04
CA LEU A 227 33.35 -3.63 -3.30
C LEU A 227 34.50 -2.80 -3.83
N THR A 228 34.83 -2.97 -5.10
CA THR A 228 35.72 -2.05 -5.81
C THR A 228 34.91 -0.84 -6.33
N PRO A 229 35.53 0.28 -6.75
CA PRO A 229 34.81 1.43 -7.28
C PRO A 229 33.94 1.14 -8.51
N SER A 230 34.18 0.03 -9.20
CA SER A 230 33.39 -0.44 -10.36
C SER A 230 32.23 -1.33 -9.97
N ASP A 231 32.18 -1.80 -8.72
CA ASP A 231 31.24 -2.79 -8.25
C ASP A 231 30.08 -2.14 -7.51
N ARG A 232 28.90 -2.65 -7.72
CA ARG A 232 27.71 -2.21 -7.01
C ARG A 232 26.68 -3.29 -6.90
N TRP A 233 26.04 -3.36 -5.75
CA TRP A 233 24.81 -4.11 -5.58
C TRP A 233 23.61 -3.29 -6.05
N ARG A 234 22.69 -3.96 -6.70
CA ARG A 234 21.40 -3.39 -7.05
C ARG A 234 20.33 -4.31 -6.49
N ASN A 235 19.69 -3.83 -5.45
CA ASN A 235 18.54 -4.46 -4.83
C ASN A 235 17.28 -3.71 -5.24
N GLN A 236 16.14 -4.24 -4.86
CA GLN A 236 14.85 -3.56 -5.04
C GLN A 236 14.90 -2.11 -4.52
N ASP A 237 15.55 -1.88 -3.37
CA ASP A 237 15.68 -0.57 -2.74
C ASP A 237 16.56 0.42 -3.51
N SER A 238 17.41 -0.06 -4.43
CA SER A 238 18.36 0.77 -5.20
C SER A 238 17.73 1.46 -6.42
N ALA A 239 16.52 1.11 -6.81
CA ALA A 239 15.80 1.70 -7.94
C ALA A 239 15.15 3.04 -7.53
N SER A 240 15.94 4.09 -7.31
CA SER A 240 15.63 5.27 -6.53
C SER A 240 14.34 6.04 -6.89
N ARG A 241 13.95 6.16 -8.16
CA ARG A 241 12.74 6.91 -8.52
C ARG A 241 11.45 6.13 -8.33
N THR A 242 11.47 4.85 -8.68
CA THR A 242 10.30 3.97 -8.53
C THR A 242 10.02 3.74 -7.04
N ASN A 243 11.08 3.57 -6.22
CA ASN A 243 10.96 3.38 -4.78
C ASN A 243 10.46 4.64 -4.06
N GLU A 244 10.88 5.85 -4.46
CA GLU A 244 10.31 7.08 -3.88
C GLU A 244 8.81 7.20 -4.11
N MET A 245 8.31 6.80 -5.28
CA MET A 245 6.87 6.76 -5.54
C MET A 245 6.17 5.69 -4.68
N PHE A 246 6.80 4.53 -4.52
CA PHE A 246 6.25 3.45 -3.70
C PHE A 246 6.26 3.80 -2.22
N ASP A 247 7.33 4.37 -1.70
CA ASP A 247 7.42 4.85 -0.32
C ASP A 247 6.35 5.92 -0.04
N LYS A 248 6.15 6.85 -0.95
CA LYS A 248 5.09 7.84 -0.85
C LYS A 248 3.71 7.17 -0.84
N THR A 249 3.46 6.22 -1.74
CA THR A 249 2.17 5.50 -1.81
C THR A 249 1.90 4.73 -0.51
N THR A 250 2.88 4.00 0.01
CA THR A 250 2.78 3.27 1.28
C THR A 250 2.56 4.22 2.46
N GLN A 251 3.26 5.37 2.48
CA GLN A 251 3.03 6.42 3.48
C GLN A 251 1.62 6.99 3.41
N TYR A 252 1.07 7.24 2.23
CA TYR A 252 -0.30 7.73 2.06
C TYR A 252 -1.34 6.69 2.49
N LEU A 253 -1.14 5.42 2.15
CA LEU A 253 -2.01 4.34 2.61
C LEU A 253 -1.99 4.22 4.13
N SER A 254 -0.82 4.22 4.74
CA SER A 254 -0.64 4.18 6.20
C SER A 254 -1.31 5.38 6.88
N LEU A 255 -1.16 6.58 6.31
CA LEU A 255 -1.83 7.79 6.79
C LEU A 255 -3.34 7.66 6.70
N THR A 256 -3.87 7.13 5.60
CA THR A 256 -5.31 6.91 5.40
C THR A 256 -5.86 5.93 6.43
N VAL A 257 -5.17 4.81 6.67
CA VAL A 257 -5.54 3.84 7.72
C VAL A 257 -5.55 4.52 9.10
N ALA A 258 -4.52 5.32 9.41
CA ALA A 258 -4.42 6.06 10.67
C ALA A 258 -5.59 7.02 10.87
N ILE A 259 -5.95 7.79 9.85
CA ILE A 259 -7.09 8.71 9.87
C ILE A 259 -8.40 7.95 10.10
N VAL A 260 -8.62 6.85 9.39
CA VAL A 260 -9.83 6.02 9.54
C VAL A 260 -9.93 5.44 10.95
N VAL A 261 -8.82 4.97 11.53
CA VAL A 261 -8.76 4.47 12.91
C VAL A 261 -9.19 5.56 13.91
N ILE A 262 -8.72 6.80 13.74
CA ILE A 262 -9.08 7.93 14.62
C ILE A 262 -10.58 8.26 14.49
N MET A 263 -11.09 8.37 13.27
CA MET A 263 -12.51 8.65 13.01
C MET A 263 -13.40 7.58 13.63
N ALA A 264 -13.05 6.33 13.38
CA ALA A 264 -13.74 5.16 13.87
C ALA A 264 -13.77 5.12 15.40
N ALA A 265 -12.63 5.33 16.04
CA ALA A 265 -12.51 5.35 17.49
C ALA A 265 -13.29 6.51 18.13
N THR A 266 -13.25 7.68 17.52
CA THR A 266 -14.03 8.84 17.99
C THR A 266 -15.54 8.55 17.92
N THR A 267 -15.99 7.98 16.81
CA THR A 267 -17.39 7.57 16.61
C THR A 267 -17.81 6.52 17.64
N LEU A 268 -16.95 5.52 17.90
CA LEU A 268 -17.21 4.48 18.88
C LEU A 268 -17.34 5.05 20.29
N VAL A 269 -16.41 5.94 20.71
CA VAL A 269 -16.45 6.60 22.02
C VAL A 269 -17.74 7.37 22.21
N LEU A 270 -18.19 8.14 21.20
CA LEU A 270 -19.44 8.90 21.25
C LEU A 270 -20.66 7.96 21.34
N THR A 271 -20.68 6.90 20.53
CA THR A 271 -21.77 5.89 20.56
C THR A 271 -21.82 5.19 21.92
N CYS A 272 -20.67 4.85 22.48
CA CYS A 272 -20.57 4.25 23.81
C CYS A 272 -21.04 5.18 24.91
N GLN A 273 -20.76 6.47 24.85
CA GLN A 273 -21.28 7.46 25.83
C GLN A 273 -22.80 7.50 25.83
N HIS A 274 -23.42 7.44 24.65
CA HIS A 274 -24.89 7.37 24.55
C HIS A 274 -25.46 6.08 25.15
N TYR A 275 -24.83 4.95 24.84
CA TYR A 275 -25.21 3.66 25.42
C TYR A 275 -25.08 3.65 26.96
N VAL A 276 -23.95 4.13 27.47
CA VAL A 276 -23.72 4.24 28.93
C VAL A 276 -24.77 5.10 29.62
N ALA A 277 -25.16 6.24 29.03
CA ALA A 277 -26.18 7.12 29.57
C ALA A 277 -27.56 6.40 29.64
N SER A 278 -27.91 5.60 28.63
CA SER A 278 -29.15 4.83 28.65
C SER A 278 -29.16 3.72 29.71
N ARG A 279 -27.99 3.13 30.00
CA ARG A 279 -27.82 2.04 30.99
C ARG A 279 -27.78 2.50 32.44
N GLN A 280 -27.49 3.75 32.69
CA GLN A 280 -27.36 4.29 34.04
C GLN A 280 -28.62 4.00 34.90
N LYS A 281 -29.81 4.19 34.33
CA LYS A 281 -31.09 3.92 35.01
C LYS A 281 -31.28 2.44 35.32
N THR A 282 -30.99 1.53 34.35
CA THR A 282 -31.12 0.09 34.51
C THR A 282 -30.19 -0.45 35.61
N ILE A 283 -28.94 0.01 35.63
CA ILE A 283 -27.95 -0.40 36.65
C ILE A 283 -28.34 0.11 38.03
N ALA A 284 -28.86 1.35 38.12
CA ALA A 284 -29.35 1.87 39.40
C ALA A 284 -30.53 1.06 39.95
N MET A 285 -31.48 0.68 39.07
CA MET A 285 -32.61 -0.15 39.45
C MET A 285 -32.16 -1.56 39.87
N LEU A 286 -31.24 -2.20 39.17
CA LEU A 286 -30.67 -3.48 39.57
C LEU A 286 -29.98 -3.43 40.93
N LYS A 287 -29.25 -2.35 41.21
CA LYS A 287 -28.61 -2.15 42.53
C LYS A 287 -29.62 -1.90 43.64
N SER A 288 -30.71 -1.18 43.39
CA SER A 288 -31.78 -0.98 44.36
C SER A 288 -32.50 -2.30 44.72
N LEU A 289 -32.53 -3.27 43.75
CA LEU A 289 -33.03 -4.62 43.95
C LEU A 289 -32.01 -5.57 44.63
N GLY A 290 -30.82 -5.06 45.00
CA GLY A 290 -29.83 -5.83 45.73
C GLY A 290 -28.73 -6.49 44.88
N ALA A 291 -28.60 -6.12 43.61
CA ALA A 291 -27.52 -6.64 42.77
C ALA A 291 -26.15 -6.20 43.30
N SER A 292 -25.25 -7.17 43.53
CA SER A 292 -23.91 -6.89 43.98
C SER A 292 -23.05 -6.21 42.90
N LYS A 293 -22.07 -5.43 43.34
CA LYS A 293 -21.11 -4.75 42.44
C LYS A 293 -20.40 -5.75 41.50
N GLN A 294 -19.97 -6.89 42.03
CA GLN A 294 -19.29 -7.94 41.28
C GLN A 294 -20.20 -8.57 40.21
N TRP A 295 -21.47 -8.77 40.53
CA TRP A 295 -22.45 -9.32 39.60
C TRP A 295 -22.68 -8.37 38.40
N VAL A 296 -22.80 -7.07 38.67
CA VAL A 296 -22.96 -6.05 37.61
C VAL A 296 -21.72 -5.97 36.73
N ILE A 297 -20.51 -6.01 37.31
CA ILE A 297 -19.27 -6.04 36.54
C ILE A 297 -19.24 -7.28 35.65
N HIS A 298 -19.52 -8.45 36.17
CA HIS A 298 -19.48 -9.69 35.40
C HIS A 298 -20.48 -9.69 34.26
N TRP A 299 -21.69 -9.20 34.48
CA TRP A 299 -22.72 -9.04 33.43
C TRP A 299 -22.26 -8.07 32.32
N LEU A 300 -21.75 -6.90 32.67
CA LEU A 300 -21.24 -5.92 31.70
C LEU A 300 -20.04 -6.45 30.94
N SER A 301 -19.14 -7.19 31.59
CA SER A 301 -17.99 -7.81 30.93
C SER A 301 -18.40 -8.84 29.89
N ILE A 302 -19.42 -9.67 30.17
CA ILE A 302 -19.99 -10.61 29.21
C ILE A 302 -20.58 -9.85 28.00
N GLN A 303 -21.29 -8.74 28.24
CA GLN A 303 -21.85 -7.93 27.16
C GLN A 303 -20.75 -7.32 26.26
N VAL A 304 -19.72 -6.75 26.84
CA VAL A 304 -18.58 -6.21 26.09
C VAL A 304 -17.90 -7.30 25.27
N LEU A 305 -17.66 -8.48 25.88
CA LEU A 305 -17.05 -9.60 25.18
C LEU A 305 -17.92 -10.09 24.00
N MET A 306 -19.23 -10.22 24.19
CA MET A 306 -20.16 -10.60 23.12
C MET A 306 -20.16 -9.57 21.98
N LEU A 307 -20.22 -8.28 22.30
CA LEU A 307 -20.17 -7.22 21.28
C LEU A 307 -18.86 -7.24 20.49
N MET A 308 -17.73 -7.51 21.18
CA MET A 308 -16.44 -7.65 20.53
C MET A 308 -16.41 -8.85 19.57
N ILE A 309 -16.89 -10.02 20.02
CA ILE A 309 -16.93 -11.23 19.16
C ILE A 309 -17.83 -10.99 17.94
N ILE A 310 -19.04 -10.46 18.15
CA ILE A 310 -19.95 -10.14 17.05
C ILE A 310 -19.32 -9.13 16.10
N GLY A 311 -18.73 -8.07 16.66
CA GLY A 311 -18.05 -7.03 15.88
C GLY A 311 -16.91 -7.60 15.03
N VAL A 312 -16.07 -8.48 15.60
CA VAL A 312 -14.95 -9.10 14.89
C VAL A 312 -15.44 -10.02 13.77
N VAL A 313 -16.39 -10.92 14.06
CA VAL A 313 -16.89 -11.90 13.07
C VAL A 313 -17.57 -11.18 11.88
N PHE A 314 -18.54 -10.32 12.17
CA PHE A 314 -19.23 -9.58 11.12
C PHE A 314 -18.35 -8.51 10.48
N GLY A 315 -17.44 -7.90 11.25
CA GLY A 315 -16.50 -6.91 10.76
C GLY A 315 -15.54 -7.48 9.74
N ILE A 316 -14.94 -8.64 10.00
CA ILE A 316 -14.06 -9.31 9.03
C ILE A 316 -14.87 -9.75 7.80
N ALA A 317 -16.06 -10.33 7.98
CA ALA A 317 -16.89 -10.76 6.86
C ALA A 317 -17.28 -9.59 5.93
N ILE A 318 -17.72 -8.47 6.50
CA ILE A 318 -18.03 -7.24 5.75
C ILE A 318 -16.74 -6.64 5.18
N GLY A 319 -15.64 -6.69 5.93
CA GLY A 319 -14.33 -6.19 5.52
C GLY A 319 -13.78 -6.88 4.29
N ILE A 320 -13.94 -8.20 4.15
CA ILE A 320 -13.60 -8.96 2.94
C ILE A 320 -14.43 -8.44 1.75
N GLY A 321 -15.73 -8.23 1.94
CA GLY A 321 -16.59 -7.66 0.90
C GLY A 321 -16.20 -6.22 0.52
N LEU A 322 -15.81 -5.42 1.50
CA LEU A 322 -15.37 -4.04 1.29
C LEU A 322 -14.02 -4.00 0.57
N GLU A 323 -13.07 -4.86 0.93
CA GLU A 323 -11.79 -5.03 0.24
C GLU A 323 -12.01 -5.38 -1.24
N PHE A 324 -12.89 -6.34 -1.51
CA PHE A 324 -13.26 -6.71 -2.88
C PHE A 324 -13.83 -5.51 -3.66
N LEU A 325 -14.69 -4.70 -3.05
CA LEU A 325 -15.25 -3.51 -3.67
C LEU A 325 -14.20 -2.44 -3.96
N LEU A 326 -13.28 -2.21 -3.02
CA LEU A 326 -12.19 -1.25 -3.16
C LEU A 326 -11.19 -1.66 -4.25
N ARG A 327 -11.07 -2.94 -4.52
CA ARG A 327 -10.18 -3.50 -5.54
C ARG A 327 -10.69 -3.32 -6.97
N ILE A 328 -12.00 -3.23 -7.19
CA ILE A 328 -12.59 -3.12 -8.54
C ILE A 328 -11.94 -2.02 -9.38
N PRO A 329 -11.77 -0.78 -8.89
CA PRO A 329 -11.14 0.28 -9.68
C PRO A 329 -9.63 0.11 -9.87
N LEU A 330 -9.00 -0.84 -9.17
CA LEU A 330 -7.56 -1.12 -9.24
C LEU A 330 -7.26 -2.40 -10.05
N GLY A 331 -8.30 -3.03 -10.63
CA GLY A 331 -8.21 -4.33 -11.30
C GLY A 331 -7.17 -4.38 -12.41
N ASP A 332 -7.05 -3.30 -13.19
CA ASP A 332 -6.10 -3.20 -14.31
C ASP A 332 -4.63 -3.01 -13.86
N LEU A 333 -4.43 -2.59 -12.60
CA LEU A 333 -3.10 -2.36 -12.03
C LEU A 333 -2.58 -3.57 -11.24
N LEU A 334 -3.46 -4.54 -10.96
CA LEU A 334 -3.13 -5.70 -10.13
C LEU A 334 -2.79 -6.93 -10.99
N PRO A 335 -1.70 -7.65 -10.70
CA PRO A 335 -1.33 -8.85 -11.44
C PRO A 335 -2.31 -10.00 -11.19
N ASN A 336 -2.49 -10.87 -12.18
CA ASN A 336 -3.19 -12.12 -12.05
C ASN A 336 -2.15 -13.27 -12.07
N PRO A 337 -2.10 -14.19 -11.06
CA PRO A 337 -2.95 -14.28 -9.87
C PRO A 337 -2.60 -13.23 -8.79
N LEU A 338 -3.65 -12.80 -8.05
CA LEU A 338 -3.50 -11.84 -6.97
C LEU A 338 -2.72 -12.43 -5.79
N PRO A 339 -1.77 -11.70 -5.19
CA PRO A 339 -1.10 -12.13 -3.98
C PRO A 339 -2.09 -12.22 -2.80
N SER A 340 -1.84 -13.15 -1.88
CA SER A 340 -2.65 -13.30 -0.67
C SER A 340 -2.25 -12.24 0.35
N TYR A 341 -3.20 -11.61 1.02
CA TYR A 341 -2.93 -10.64 2.10
C TYR A 341 -2.49 -11.29 3.43
N GLY A 342 -2.31 -12.62 3.48
CA GLY A 342 -1.86 -13.30 4.68
C GLY A 342 -2.79 -13.14 5.90
N TYR A 343 -2.23 -13.28 7.10
CA TYR A 343 -2.96 -13.15 8.36
C TYR A 343 -2.79 -11.78 9.04
N GLN A 344 -1.88 -10.94 8.58
CA GLN A 344 -1.57 -9.64 9.19
C GLN A 344 -2.80 -8.72 9.27
N PRO A 345 -3.63 -8.52 8.22
CA PRO A 345 -4.81 -7.66 8.29
C PRO A 345 -5.85 -8.15 9.32
N ILE A 346 -6.00 -9.46 9.49
CA ILE A 346 -6.87 -10.06 10.50
C ILE A 346 -6.36 -9.70 11.90
N LEU A 347 -5.06 -9.91 12.13
CA LEU A 347 -4.43 -9.62 13.43
C LEU A 347 -4.51 -8.14 13.77
N LEU A 348 -4.21 -7.25 12.81
CA LEU A 348 -4.28 -5.80 12.98
C LEU A 348 -5.71 -5.33 13.28
N SER A 349 -6.71 -5.83 12.57
CA SER A 349 -8.12 -5.44 12.79
C SER A 349 -8.64 -5.92 14.16
N VAL A 350 -8.27 -7.13 14.58
CA VAL A 350 -8.62 -7.66 15.91
C VAL A 350 -7.90 -6.88 17.01
N LEU A 351 -6.59 -6.64 16.86
CA LEU A 351 -5.80 -5.89 17.82
C LEU A 351 -6.33 -4.46 17.98
N THR A 352 -6.59 -3.77 16.88
CA THR A 352 -7.16 -2.42 16.87
C THR A 352 -8.55 -2.42 17.54
N SER A 353 -9.38 -3.40 17.24
CA SER A 353 -10.70 -3.57 17.86
C SER A 353 -10.60 -3.71 19.38
N VAL A 354 -9.66 -4.52 19.87
CA VAL A 354 -9.44 -4.72 21.31
C VAL A 354 -8.89 -3.45 21.96
N LEU A 355 -7.88 -2.84 21.36
CA LEU A 355 -7.24 -1.62 21.88
C LEU A 355 -8.17 -0.41 21.94
N ILE A 356 -9.12 -0.30 21.01
CA ILE A 356 -10.10 0.79 20.99
C ILE A 356 -11.38 0.39 21.72
N GLY A 357 -11.92 -0.78 21.41
CA GLY A 357 -13.24 -1.22 21.89
C GLY A 357 -13.26 -1.49 23.39
N VAL A 358 -12.25 -2.14 23.94
CA VAL A 358 -12.21 -2.44 25.37
C VAL A 358 -12.16 -1.17 26.23
N PRO A 359 -11.28 -0.19 26.01
CA PRO A 359 -11.31 1.06 26.76
C PRO A 359 -12.56 1.91 26.48
N ALA A 360 -12.99 2.01 25.22
CA ALA A 360 -14.14 2.83 24.83
C ALA A 360 -15.45 2.36 25.47
N LEU A 361 -15.64 1.05 25.61
CA LEU A 361 -16.81 0.44 26.27
C LEU A 361 -16.55 0.21 27.76
N GLY A 362 -15.42 -0.37 28.12
CA GLY A 362 -15.13 -0.84 29.46
C GLY A 362 -15.03 0.27 30.49
N ILE A 363 -14.26 1.33 30.21
CA ILE A 363 -14.03 2.42 31.18
C ILE A 363 -15.33 3.15 31.55
N PRO A 364 -16.19 3.57 30.59
CA PRO A 364 -17.45 4.20 30.93
C PRO A 364 -18.42 3.28 31.68
N LEU A 365 -18.48 2.00 31.30
CA LEU A 365 -19.33 1.01 31.95
C LEU A 365 -18.87 0.71 33.39
N LEU A 366 -17.57 0.59 33.62
CA LEU A 366 -17.01 0.45 34.99
C LEU A 366 -17.31 1.68 35.84
N GLY A 367 -17.33 2.88 35.23
CA GLY A 367 -17.75 4.12 35.91
C GLY A 367 -19.19 4.04 36.44
N LEU A 368 -20.10 3.37 35.69
CA LEU A 368 -21.51 3.19 36.13
C LEU A 368 -21.63 2.26 37.34
N VAL A 369 -20.74 1.32 37.51
CA VAL A 369 -20.74 0.40 38.64
C VAL A 369 -20.50 1.12 39.97
N ASN A 370 -19.83 2.25 39.95
CA ASN A 370 -19.57 3.05 41.15
C ASN A 370 -20.66 4.09 41.46
N THR A 371 -21.67 4.28 40.59
CA THR A 371 -22.77 5.22 40.83
C THR A 371 -23.70 4.66 41.92
N SER A 372 -24.14 5.51 42.86
CA SER A 372 -25.12 5.14 43.86
C SER A 372 -26.55 5.11 43.28
N ALA A 373 -27.40 4.19 43.74
CA ALA A 373 -28.80 4.13 43.32
C ALA A 373 -29.55 5.45 43.61
N ILE A 374 -29.22 6.10 44.73
CA ILE A 374 -29.82 7.37 45.16
C ILE A 374 -29.47 8.51 44.22
N SER A 375 -28.25 8.58 43.67
CA SER A 375 -27.82 9.66 42.78
C SER A 375 -28.55 9.68 41.44
N VAL A 376 -29.16 8.56 41.04
CA VAL A 376 -29.95 8.45 39.80
C VAL A 376 -31.41 8.86 40.01
N ILE A 377 -31.94 8.58 41.22
CA ILE A 377 -33.33 8.95 41.58
C ILE A 377 -33.42 10.44 41.90
N GLN A 378 -32.44 10.96 42.62
CA GLN A 378 -32.26 12.40 42.80
C GLN A 378 -31.59 12.94 41.53
N SER A 379 -32.40 13.34 40.58
CA SER A 379 -31.98 14.03 39.33
C SER A 379 -31.41 15.45 39.61
N SER A 380 -30.83 15.65 40.79
CA SER A 380 -30.08 16.85 41.15
C SER A 380 -28.72 16.82 40.45
N HIS A 381 -28.49 17.85 39.71
CA HIS A 381 -27.32 18.29 38.98
C HIS A 381 -26.00 18.16 39.77
N GLN A 382 -25.59 16.98 40.19
CA GLN A 382 -24.21 16.80 40.55
C GLN A 382 -23.40 16.65 39.28
N GLY A 383 -22.79 17.76 38.90
CA GLY A 383 -21.71 17.81 37.94
C GLY A 383 -20.58 16.86 38.38
N GLN A 384 -20.82 15.58 38.17
CA GLN A 384 -19.82 14.56 38.42
C GLN A 384 -18.65 14.91 37.49
N ASN A 385 -17.45 15.07 38.07
CA ASN A 385 -16.20 15.44 37.43
C ASN A 385 -16.07 14.82 36.02
N SER A 386 -16.64 15.50 35.05
CA SER A 386 -16.78 15.09 33.66
C SER A 386 -15.42 15.07 32.93
N ASN A 387 -14.40 15.74 33.50
CA ASN A 387 -13.12 15.91 32.83
C ASN A 387 -12.38 14.58 32.57
N LYS A 388 -12.55 13.59 33.43
CA LYS A 388 -11.94 12.25 33.21
C LYS A 388 -12.57 11.47 32.05
N ARG A 389 -13.82 11.77 31.68
CA ARG A 389 -14.48 11.11 30.53
C ARG A 389 -13.94 11.59 29.18
N TYR A 390 -13.44 12.82 29.13
CA TYR A 390 -12.84 13.36 27.89
C TYR A 390 -11.44 12.77 27.63
N LEU A 391 -10.81 12.22 28.65
CA LEU A 391 -9.55 11.48 28.52
C LEU A 391 -9.71 10.20 27.66
N LEU A 392 -10.95 9.69 27.54
CA LEU A 392 -11.28 8.58 26.64
C LEU A 392 -11.13 8.93 25.15
N LEU A 393 -11.17 10.21 24.80
CA LEU A 393 -10.89 10.65 23.43
C LEU A 393 -9.42 10.44 23.03
N LEU A 394 -8.53 10.22 24.00
CA LEU A 394 -7.13 9.85 23.74
C LEU A 394 -6.91 8.35 23.53
N VAL A 395 -7.95 7.52 23.72
CA VAL A 395 -7.88 6.06 23.49
C VAL A 395 -7.35 5.70 22.09
N PRO A 396 -7.74 6.39 21.01
CA PRO A 396 -7.22 6.10 19.67
C PRO A 396 -5.71 6.30 19.51
N VAL A 397 -5.10 7.12 20.37
CA VAL A 397 -3.66 7.41 20.29
C VAL A 397 -2.83 6.17 20.66
N VAL A 398 -3.36 5.29 21.52
CA VAL A 398 -2.63 4.09 21.98
C VAL A 398 -2.32 3.11 20.82
N PRO A 399 -3.30 2.66 20.00
CA PRO A 399 -2.99 1.79 18.89
C PRO A 399 -2.09 2.47 17.85
N MET A 400 -2.25 3.77 17.63
CA MET A 400 -1.40 4.53 16.72
C MET A 400 0.06 4.58 17.21
N LEU A 401 0.28 4.72 18.51
CA LEU A 401 1.61 4.72 19.10
C LEU A 401 2.28 3.35 18.92
N LEU A 402 1.53 2.28 19.02
CA LEU A 402 2.03 0.91 18.86
C LEU A 402 2.33 0.57 17.39
N MET A 403 1.52 1.07 16.46
CA MET A 403 1.65 0.74 15.03
C MET A 403 2.65 1.65 14.29
N TYR A 404 2.73 2.93 14.65
CA TYR A 404 3.46 3.96 13.90
C TYR A 404 4.44 4.76 14.75
N GLY A 405 4.93 4.19 15.87
CA GLY A 405 5.77 4.89 16.84
C GLY A 405 7.03 5.54 16.26
N ASN A 406 7.62 4.93 15.24
CA ASN A 406 8.85 5.42 14.59
C ASN A 406 8.62 6.40 13.45
N ASN A 407 7.38 6.68 13.04
CA ASN A 407 7.10 7.53 11.90
C ASN A 407 6.77 8.96 12.35
N LEU A 408 7.73 9.88 12.20
CA LEU A 408 7.59 11.30 12.59
C LEU A 408 6.40 11.98 11.90
N LEU A 409 6.14 11.65 10.65
CA LEU A 409 5.05 12.25 9.86
C LEU A 409 3.69 11.93 10.47
N VAL A 410 3.48 10.69 10.93
CA VAL A 410 2.23 10.29 11.61
C VAL A 410 2.03 11.08 12.90
N TRP A 411 3.10 11.38 13.66
CA TRP A 411 3.02 12.18 14.88
C TRP A 411 2.68 13.63 14.62
N ILE A 412 3.24 14.24 13.56
CA ILE A 412 2.90 15.61 13.16
C ILE A 412 1.43 15.69 12.77
N VAL A 413 0.95 14.73 11.97
CA VAL A 413 -0.46 14.66 11.55
C VAL A 413 -1.39 14.43 12.73
N LEU A 414 -1.04 13.50 13.63
CA LEU A 414 -1.81 13.24 14.86
C LEU A 414 -1.90 14.49 15.73
N GLY A 415 -0.77 15.19 15.94
CA GLY A 415 -0.74 16.47 16.66
C GLY A 415 -1.62 17.53 16.01
N GLY A 416 -1.56 17.63 14.68
CA GLY A 416 -2.43 18.51 13.89
C GLY A 416 -3.92 18.18 14.05
N ILE A 417 -4.29 16.90 14.01
CA ILE A 417 -5.68 16.43 14.21
C ILE A 417 -6.18 16.78 15.62
N VAL A 418 -5.36 16.56 16.65
CA VAL A 418 -5.73 16.88 18.04
C VAL A 418 -5.89 18.39 18.22
N ALA A 419 -4.96 19.18 17.70
CA ALA A 419 -5.03 20.65 17.74
C ALA A 419 -6.29 21.15 17.03
N LEU A 420 -6.57 20.64 15.83
CA LEU A 420 -7.74 20.99 15.05
C LEU A 420 -9.04 20.60 15.75
N PHE A 421 -9.10 19.39 16.34
CA PHE A 421 -10.25 18.96 17.13
C PHE A 421 -10.51 19.93 18.29
N ALA A 422 -9.47 20.36 19.00
CA ALA A 422 -9.59 21.33 20.08
C ALA A 422 -10.13 22.69 19.58
N VAL A 423 -9.62 23.16 18.43
CA VAL A 423 -10.10 24.40 17.79
C VAL A 423 -11.57 24.26 17.36
N LEU A 424 -11.94 23.18 16.68
CA LEU A 424 -13.32 22.94 16.23
C LEU A 424 -14.30 22.82 17.39
N ALA A 425 -13.90 22.14 18.47
CA ALA A 425 -14.71 22.04 19.68
C ALA A 425 -14.92 23.43 20.33
N LEU A 426 -13.87 24.25 20.37
CA LEU A 426 -13.93 25.59 20.91
C LEU A 426 -14.82 26.51 20.06
N VAL A 427 -14.64 26.46 18.73
CA VAL A 427 -15.49 27.21 17.78
C VAL A 427 -16.95 26.75 17.90
N SER A 428 -17.22 25.46 18.01
CA SER A 428 -18.57 24.91 18.20
C SER A 428 -19.23 25.47 19.48
N ILE A 429 -18.48 25.50 20.57
CA ILE A 429 -18.97 26.10 21.85
C ILE A 429 -19.28 27.57 21.68
N LEU A 430 -18.39 28.31 20.99
CA LEU A 430 -18.56 29.76 20.75
C LEU A 430 -19.80 30.03 19.87
N VAL A 431 -19.95 29.28 18.77
CA VAL A 431 -21.10 29.40 17.86
C VAL A 431 -22.40 29.06 18.57
N LEU A 432 -22.45 28.01 19.38
CA LEU A 432 -23.63 27.65 20.16
C LEU A 432 -24.02 28.75 21.16
N ARG A 433 -23.03 29.38 21.79
CA ARG A 433 -23.28 30.55 22.69
C ARG A 433 -23.81 31.76 21.92
N LEU A 434 -23.30 31.97 20.70
CA LEU A 434 -23.74 33.10 19.86
C LEU A 434 -25.17 32.90 19.35
N ILE A 435 -25.50 31.69 18.85
CA ILE A 435 -26.83 31.30 18.40
C ILE A 435 -27.85 31.41 19.53
N GLY A 436 -27.45 31.10 20.78
CA GLY A 436 -28.32 31.27 21.95
C GLY A 436 -28.77 32.70 22.23
N LYS A 437 -28.08 33.71 21.64
CA LYS A 437 -28.43 35.12 21.76
C LYS A 437 -29.36 35.63 20.64
N LEU A 438 -29.59 34.83 19.59
CA LEU A 438 -30.42 35.21 18.45
C LEU A 438 -31.93 35.13 18.80
N ARG A 439 -32.72 36.02 18.23
CA ARG A 439 -34.18 35.98 18.32
C ARG A 439 -34.74 34.99 17.31
N VAL A 440 -35.03 33.79 17.77
CA VAL A 440 -35.55 32.66 16.93
C VAL A 440 -36.93 32.23 17.40
N SER A 441 -37.64 31.44 16.60
CA SER A 441 -38.95 30.90 16.92
C SER A 441 -38.96 30.09 18.24
N THR A 442 -40.12 29.97 18.88
CA THR A 442 -40.27 29.31 20.20
C THR A 442 -39.74 27.86 20.18
N ALA A 443 -40.01 27.12 19.11
CA ALA A 443 -39.52 25.74 18.94
C ALA A 443 -37.98 25.68 18.84
N MET A 444 -37.40 26.60 18.04
CA MET A 444 -35.94 26.70 17.89
C MET A 444 -35.27 27.13 19.20
N ARG A 445 -35.92 28.05 19.94
CA ARG A 445 -35.44 28.49 21.26
C ARG A 445 -35.41 27.37 22.28
N LEU A 446 -36.42 26.47 22.27
CA LEU A 446 -36.42 25.28 23.12
C LEU A 446 -35.30 24.28 22.73
N ALA A 447 -35.09 24.06 21.45
CA ALA A 447 -34.00 23.22 20.96
C ALA A 447 -32.63 23.79 21.37
N ILE A 448 -32.37 25.05 21.11
CA ILE A 448 -31.14 25.74 21.48
C ILE A 448 -30.93 25.76 23.01
N SER A 449 -31.99 25.96 23.81
CA SER A 449 -31.89 25.94 25.27
C SER A 449 -31.49 24.55 25.78
N ARG A 450 -31.95 23.50 25.13
CA ARG A 450 -31.57 22.12 25.47
C ARG A 450 -30.10 21.85 25.15
N ILE A 451 -29.63 22.33 23.99
CA ILE A 451 -28.22 22.24 23.57
C ILE A 451 -27.30 23.02 24.52
N ASN A 452 -27.72 24.24 24.91
CA ASN A 452 -26.94 25.08 25.81
C ASN A 452 -26.88 24.62 27.27
N ARG A 453 -27.66 23.63 27.67
CA ARG A 453 -27.54 23.01 29.01
C ARG A 453 -26.26 22.22 29.22
N THR A 454 -25.68 21.68 28.13
CA THR A 454 -24.43 20.92 28.17
C THR A 454 -23.48 21.39 27.09
N PRO A 455 -22.99 22.63 27.11
CA PRO A 455 -22.29 23.24 25.97
C PRO A 455 -20.97 22.54 25.65
N VAL A 456 -20.26 22.03 26.66
CA VAL A 456 -18.99 21.33 26.46
C VAL A 456 -19.23 19.96 25.78
N ALA A 457 -20.19 19.19 26.28
CA ALA A 457 -20.49 17.86 25.68
C ALA A 457 -20.98 18.02 24.23
N THR A 458 -21.84 18.99 23.97
CA THR A 458 -22.33 19.27 22.63
C THR A 458 -21.21 19.80 21.71
N GLY A 459 -20.36 20.69 22.22
CA GLY A 459 -19.21 21.21 21.49
C GLY A 459 -18.24 20.10 21.07
N ILE A 460 -17.99 19.12 21.94
CA ILE A 460 -17.17 17.94 21.62
C ILE A 460 -17.83 17.08 20.54
N GLN A 461 -19.16 16.89 20.60
CA GLN A 461 -19.88 16.13 19.57
C GLN A 461 -19.83 16.81 18.20
N PHE A 462 -20.08 18.10 18.15
CA PHE A 462 -19.97 18.87 16.91
C PHE A 462 -18.51 18.95 16.41
N GLY A 463 -17.55 19.11 17.32
CA GLY A 463 -16.13 19.07 16.99
C GLY A 463 -15.72 17.74 16.36
N ALA A 464 -16.18 16.62 16.92
CA ALA A 464 -15.91 15.29 16.37
C ALA A 464 -16.55 15.07 14.98
N LEU A 465 -17.79 15.53 14.80
CA LEU A 465 -18.47 15.48 13.51
C LEU A 465 -17.76 16.33 12.46
N SER A 466 -17.41 17.57 12.83
CA SER A 466 -16.67 18.48 11.94
C SER A 466 -15.30 17.93 11.57
N LEU A 467 -14.59 17.31 12.53
CA LEU A 467 -13.32 16.63 12.29
C LEU A 467 -13.50 15.48 11.29
N SER A 468 -14.53 14.65 11.47
CA SER A 468 -14.83 13.55 10.56
C SER A 468 -15.09 14.03 9.14
N LEU A 469 -15.89 15.07 8.97
CA LEU A 469 -16.17 15.66 7.65
C LEU A 469 -14.93 16.29 7.02
N MET A 470 -14.11 16.94 7.82
CA MET A 470 -12.87 17.53 7.34
C MET A 470 -11.87 16.46 6.91
N LEU A 471 -11.69 15.38 7.68
CA LEU A 471 -10.82 14.28 7.31
C LEU A 471 -11.29 13.61 6.02
N LEU A 472 -12.62 13.44 5.85
CA LEU A 472 -13.19 12.96 4.59
C LEU A 472 -12.85 13.89 3.43
N SER A 473 -12.95 15.22 3.64
CA SER A 473 -12.58 16.21 2.62
C SER A 473 -11.10 16.19 2.29
N ILE A 474 -10.22 15.97 3.27
CA ILE A 474 -8.78 15.84 3.05
C ILE A 474 -8.48 14.58 2.21
N ILE A 475 -9.08 13.44 2.55
CA ILE A 475 -8.92 12.21 1.78
C ILE A 475 -9.36 12.40 0.33
N TRP A 476 -10.48 13.08 0.11
CA TRP A 476 -10.97 13.39 -1.22
C TRP A 476 -10.04 14.31 -2.00
N LEU A 477 -9.50 15.32 -1.33
CA LEU A 477 -8.57 16.32 -1.91
C LEU A 477 -7.23 15.66 -2.27
N VAL A 478 -6.66 14.87 -1.36
CA VAL A 478 -5.41 14.12 -1.61
C VAL A 478 -5.58 13.15 -2.78
N ARG A 479 -6.73 12.46 -2.85
CA ARG A 479 -7.03 11.59 -3.99
C ARG A 479 -7.08 12.38 -5.31
N SER A 480 -7.72 13.54 -5.33
CA SER A 480 -7.83 14.35 -6.56
C SER A 480 -6.49 14.94 -6.98
N ASP A 481 -5.65 15.36 -6.02
CA ASP A 481 -4.29 15.85 -6.29
C ASP A 481 -3.38 14.75 -6.84
N LEU A 482 -3.41 13.55 -6.23
CA LEU A 482 -2.64 12.41 -6.72
C LEU A 482 -3.03 12.02 -8.14
N LEU A 483 -4.33 12.00 -8.45
CA LEU A 483 -4.80 11.70 -9.80
C LEU A 483 -4.39 12.80 -10.79
N SER A 484 -4.44 14.07 -10.36
CA SER A 484 -4.01 15.21 -11.16
C SER A 484 -2.50 15.17 -11.43
N ASP A 485 -1.68 14.89 -10.40
CA ASP A 485 -0.23 14.75 -10.55
C ASP A 485 0.14 13.59 -11.49
N TRP A 486 -0.57 12.47 -11.39
CA TRP A 486 -0.38 11.35 -12.31
C TRP A 486 -0.73 11.69 -13.75
N GLN A 487 -1.81 12.44 -13.96
CA GLN A 487 -2.22 12.89 -15.30
C GLN A 487 -1.29 13.98 -15.85
N GLN A 488 -0.71 14.81 -14.99
CA GLN A 488 0.21 15.88 -15.38
C GLN A 488 1.67 15.41 -15.56
N THR A 489 2.02 14.18 -15.15
CA THR A 489 3.35 13.61 -15.43
C THR A 489 3.60 13.42 -16.93
N LEU A 490 2.52 13.34 -17.71
CA LEU A 490 2.57 13.43 -19.15
C LEU A 490 1.86 14.74 -19.54
N PRO A 491 2.58 15.77 -20.02
CA PRO A 491 1.93 16.95 -20.62
C PRO A 491 0.91 16.52 -21.66
N GLU A 492 -0.22 17.23 -21.78
CA GLU A 492 -1.26 16.92 -22.77
C GLU A 492 -0.71 16.82 -24.21
N ASN A 493 0.44 17.48 -24.45
CA ASN A 493 1.17 17.46 -25.72
C ASN A 493 2.45 16.60 -25.64
N ALA A 494 2.56 15.65 -24.70
CA ALA A 494 3.71 14.77 -24.69
C ALA A 494 3.71 13.92 -25.98
N PRO A 495 4.83 13.88 -26.73
CA PRO A 495 4.89 13.03 -27.89
C PRO A 495 4.75 11.56 -27.47
N ASN A 496 3.88 10.84 -28.14
CA ASN A 496 3.64 9.42 -27.94
C ASN A 496 4.56 8.53 -28.79
N ALA A 497 5.32 9.16 -29.71
CA ALA A 497 6.32 8.49 -30.52
C ALA A 497 7.55 9.40 -30.68
N PHE A 498 8.73 8.79 -30.73
CA PHE A 498 10.01 9.48 -30.91
C PHE A 498 10.73 8.88 -32.12
N ALA A 499 11.15 9.72 -33.05
CA ALA A 499 12.03 9.32 -34.13
C ALA A 499 13.45 9.78 -33.76
N LEU A 500 14.39 8.86 -33.73
CA LEU A 500 15.77 9.09 -33.35
C LEU A 500 16.72 8.67 -34.47
N ASN A 501 17.92 9.23 -34.51
CA ASN A 501 18.98 8.90 -35.46
C ASN A 501 18.62 9.19 -36.94
N ILE A 502 17.85 10.26 -37.17
CA ILE A 502 17.60 10.73 -38.55
C ILE A 502 18.83 11.50 -38.99
N ALA A 503 19.44 11.09 -40.11
CA ALA A 503 20.60 11.75 -40.67
C ALA A 503 20.25 13.18 -41.13
N ASP A 504 21.18 14.12 -41.00
CA ASP A 504 20.91 15.52 -41.35
C ASP A 504 20.45 15.70 -42.79
N TYR A 505 20.92 14.88 -43.72
CA TYR A 505 20.54 14.92 -45.13
C TYR A 505 19.12 14.35 -45.40
N GLU A 506 18.58 13.55 -44.47
CA GLU A 506 17.23 12.96 -44.60
C GLU A 506 16.18 13.74 -43.81
N LYS A 507 16.61 14.63 -42.93
CA LYS A 507 15.76 15.36 -41.99
C LYS A 507 14.62 16.10 -42.69
N GLU A 508 14.89 16.82 -43.77
CA GLU A 508 13.86 17.60 -44.47
C GLU A 508 12.82 16.69 -45.13
N ALA A 509 13.25 15.64 -45.81
CA ALA A 509 12.37 14.67 -46.44
C ALA A 509 11.50 13.91 -45.42
N TYR A 510 12.09 13.58 -44.26
CA TYR A 510 11.39 12.93 -43.14
C TYR A 510 10.31 13.83 -42.52
N LEU A 511 10.64 15.12 -42.31
CA LEU A 511 9.70 16.09 -41.77
C LEU A 511 8.54 16.38 -42.72
N GLU A 512 8.83 16.47 -44.03
CA GLU A 512 7.80 16.61 -45.08
C GLU A 512 6.86 15.39 -45.13
N ALA A 513 7.39 14.17 -44.95
CA ALA A 513 6.60 12.95 -44.92
C ALA A 513 5.68 12.88 -43.67
N ILE A 514 6.14 13.34 -42.50
CA ILE A 514 5.32 13.45 -41.29
C ILE A 514 4.18 14.45 -41.51
N ASP A 515 4.51 15.63 -42.03
CA ASP A 515 3.52 16.70 -42.29
C ASP A 515 2.50 16.27 -43.34
N ALA A 516 2.91 15.55 -44.38
CA ALA A 516 2.03 15.00 -45.44
C ALA A 516 1.03 13.96 -44.87
N ASN A 517 1.39 13.23 -43.81
CA ASN A 517 0.52 12.25 -43.18
C ASN A 517 -0.30 12.85 -42.02
N ASN A 518 -0.33 14.18 -41.85
CA ASN A 518 -1.03 14.91 -40.78
C ASN A 518 -0.68 14.42 -39.35
N VAL A 519 0.55 14.01 -39.09
CA VAL A 519 1.04 13.65 -37.78
C VAL A 519 1.53 14.92 -37.09
N GLU A 520 0.93 15.26 -35.95
CA GLU A 520 1.40 16.39 -35.13
C GLU A 520 2.79 16.11 -34.58
N ARG A 521 3.72 17.06 -34.77
CA ARG A 521 5.11 16.93 -34.31
C ARG A 521 5.55 18.11 -33.45
N THR A 522 6.46 17.84 -32.56
CA THR A 522 7.21 18.86 -31.80
C THR A 522 8.48 19.27 -32.55
N GLN A 523 9.32 20.10 -31.94
CA GLN A 523 10.59 20.50 -32.52
C GLN A 523 11.57 19.33 -32.66
N ALA A 524 12.26 19.25 -33.79
CA ALA A 524 13.37 18.34 -34.00
C ALA A 524 14.65 18.97 -33.41
N PHE A 525 15.32 18.22 -32.53
CA PHE A 525 16.55 18.65 -31.87
C PHE A 525 17.75 17.84 -32.41
N PRO A 526 18.90 18.47 -32.65
CA PRO A 526 20.13 17.73 -32.94
C PRO A 526 20.57 16.97 -31.70
N ILE A 527 20.96 15.71 -31.84
CA ILE A 527 21.60 14.93 -30.79
C ILE A 527 23.10 15.26 -30.84
N ILE A 528 23.62 15.83 -29.77
CA ILE A 528 25.04 16.18 -29.62
C ILE A 528 25.76 15.03 -28.93
#